data_4d33bec18da904a2c8ee8960fecf1a01
#
_entry.id   4d33bec18da904a2c8ee8960fecf1a01
#
_cell.length_a   1.000
_cell.length_b   1.000
_cell.length_c   1.000
_cell.angle_alpha   90.00
_cell.angle_beta   90.00
_cell.angle_gamma   90.00
#
_symmetry.space_group_name_H-M   'P 1'
#
loop_
_entity.id
_entity.type
_entity.pdbx_description
1 polymer ?
#
loop_
_entity_poly.entity_id
_entity_poly.type
_entity_poly.pdbx_seq_one_letter_code
_entity_poly.pdbx_strand_id
1 'polypeptide(L)'
;MISEDAIRAQWKAQGLRIKRNNLLAAILSGSVLVYISIHFFPHTAIGITAGFALGFFYANGFEYCLHRFLLHSGHGIFYQQHMVHHTTLHTPEAARYVNFSSNPWGVVALFIANAIPFLLLQWIFKSVWTAGVFASFALYYIAFEEIHWRSHMGGWLPTWVRPAARHHLMHHAQDTGRFNVFLPIFDWLTRLFQPQARTSAGEARR
;
A
#
# COMPACT_ATOMS: atom_id res chain seq x y z
N MET A 1 14.34 -31.79 17.67
CA MET A 1 14.09 -30.35 17.68
C MET A 1 14.13 -29.87 16.22
N ILE A 2 13.13 -29.09 15.77
CA ILE A 2 13.13 -28.47 14.44
C ILE A 2 14.15 -27.33 14.48
N SER A 3 15.03 -27.22 13.47
CA SER A 3 16.03 -26.16 13.41
C SER A 3 15.37 -24.80 13.15
N GLU A 4 15.98 -23.71 13.61
CA GLU A 4 15.47 -22.35 13.37
C GLU A 4 15.37 -22.04 11.88
N ASP A 5 16.32 -22.52 11.08
CA ASP A 5 16.30 -22.37 9.62
C ASP A 5 15.09 -23.07 8.97
N ALA A 6 14.69 -24.23 9.46
CA ALA A 6 13.51 -24.92 8.97
C ALA A 6 12.23 -24.16 9.31
N ILE A 7 12.17 -23.55 10.51
CA ILE A 7 11.05 -22.68 10.92
C ILE A 7 10.99 -21.44 10.03
N ARG A 8 12.09 -20.75 9.79
CA ARG A 8 12.17 -19.59 8.88
C ARG A 8 11.75 -19.95 7.46
N ALA A 9 12.21 -21.09 6.94
CA ALA A 9 11.84 -21.56 5.60
C ALA A 9 10.33 -21.83 5.49
N GLN A 10 9.71 -22.43 6.50
CA GLN A 10 8.29 -22.70 6.57
C GLN A 10 7.46 -21.39 6.54
N TRP A 11 7.81 -20.41 7.37
CA TRP A 11 7.12 -19.12 7.41
C TRP A 11 7.29 -18.33 6.11
N LYS A 12 8.49 -18.37 5.52
CA LYS A 12 8.74 -17.75 4.21
C LYS A 12 7.89 -18.38 3.10
N ALA A 13 7.77 -19.68 3.07
CA ALA A 13 6.91 -20.38 2.10
C ALA A 13 5.43 -20.03 2.28
N GLN A 14 4.96 -19.91 3.53
CA GLN A 14 3.61 -19.48 3.83
C GLN A 14 3.37 -18.01 3.40
N GLY A 15 4.27 -17.10 3.74
CA GLY A 15 4.19 -15.69 3.36
C GLY A 15 4.17 -15.49 1.85
N LEU A 16 5.01 -16.24 1.10
CA LEU A 16 5.00 -16.23 -0.36
C LEU A 16 3.68 -16.74 -0.95
N ARG A 17 3.06 -17.73 -0.34
CA ARG A 17 1.73 -18.21 -0.75
C ARG A 17 0.67 -17.15 -0.54
N ILE A 18 0.67 -16.49 0.61
CA ILE A 18 -0.26 -15.38 0.92
C ILE A 18 -0.06 -14.26 -0.10
N LYS A 19 1.18 -13.79 -0.30
CA LYS A 19 1.52 -12.77 -1.30
C LYS A 19 0.99 -13.12 -2.69
N ARG A 20 1.27 -14.32 -3.18
CA ARG A 20 0.78 -14.78 -4.48
C ARG A 20 -0.74 -14.70 -4.59
N ASN A 21 -1.46 -15.16 -3.55
CA ASN A 21 -2.92 -15.15 -3.54
C ASN A 21 -3.47 -13.71 -3.49
N ASN A 22 -2.84 -12.81 -2.75
CA ASN A 22 -3.18 -11.38 -2.71
C ASN A 22 -2.96 -10.72 -4.07
N LEU A 23 -1.83 -11.00 -4.73
CA LEU A 23 -1.55 -10.47 -6.07
C LEU A 23 -2.57 -10.98 -7.11
N LEU A 24 -2.93 -12.26 -7.06
CA LEU A 24 -3.98 -12.82 -7.92
C LEU A 24 -5.34 -12.16 -7.66
N ALA A 25 -5.70 -11.95 -6.39
CA ALA A 25 -6.93 -11.25 -6.03
C ALA A 25 -6.94 -9.80 -6.56
N ALA A 26 -5.83 -9.09 -6.47
CA ALA A 26 -5.70 -7.73 -6.99
C ALA A 26 -5.81 -7.69 -8.52
N ILE A 27 -5.13 -8.61 -9.22
CA ILE A 27 -5.21 -8.72 -10.68
C ILE A 27 -6.64 -9.02 -11.12
N LEU A 28 -7.29 -10.01 -10.53
CA LEU A 28 -8.66 -10.40 -10.87
C LEU A 28 -9.65 -9.27 -10.58
N SER A 29 -9.60 -8.69 -9.37
CA SER A 29 -10.49 -7.58 -8.98
C SER A 29 -10.29 -6.36 -9.87
N GLY A 30 -9.05 -5.96 -10.12
CA GLY A 30 -8.72 -4.84 -11.01
C GLY A 30 -9.19 -5.10 -12.44
N SER A 31 -8.96 -6.29 -12.99
CA SER A 31 -9.40 -6.66 -14.34
C SER A 31 -10.93 -6.64 -14.48
N VAL A 32 -11.65 -7.16 -13.48
CA VAL A 32 -13.13 -7.11 -13.47
C VAL A 32 -13.63 -5.68 -13.44
N LEU A 33 -13.04 -4.81 -12.62
CA LEU A 33 -13.44 -3.40 -12.52
C LEU A 33 -13.12 -2.62 -13.80
N VAL A 34 -11.98 -2.87 -14.43
CA VAL A 34 -11.63 -2.31 -15.75
C VAL A 34 -12.62 -2.79 -16.81
N TYR A 35 -12.93 -4.09 -16.83
CA TYR A 35 -13.91 -4.66 -17.76
C TYR A 35 -15.29 -4.01 -17.59
N ILE A 36 -15.80 -3.92 -16.36
CA ILE A 36 -17.07 -3.26 -16.06
C ILE A 36 -17.06 -1.81 -16.56
N SER A 37 -15.97 -1.07 -16.28
CA SER A 37 -15.85 0.33 -16.66
C SER A 37 -15.82 0.54 -18.18
N ILE A 38 -15.20 -0.36 -18.93
CA ILE A 38 -15.14 -0.28 -20.39
C ILE A 38 -16.44 -0.79 -21.04
N HIS A 39 -17.00 -1.89 -20.53
CA HIS A 39 -18.13 -2.54 -21.17
C HIS A 39 -19.47 -1.80 -20.95
N PHE A 40 -19.69 -1.28 -19.75
CA PHE A 40 -20.99 -0.70 -19.37
C PHE A 40 -21.03 0.84 -19.39
N PHE A 41 -19.89 1.50 -19.60
CA PHE A 41 -19.83 2.95 -19.53
C PHE A 41 -19.03 3.58 -20.67
N PRO A 42 -19.28 4.86 -21.01
CA PRO A 42 -18.48 5.59 -21.97
C PRO A 42 -17.00 5.60 -21.58
N HIS A 43 -16.12 5.49 -22.56
CA HIS A 43 -14.68 5.60 -22.36
C HIS A 43 -13.98 6.20 -23.59
N THR A 44 -12.82 6.81 -23.38
CA THR A 44 -11.93 7.31 -24.42
C THR A 44 -10.49 6.99 -24.06
N ALA A 45 -9.61 6.87 -25.05
CA ALA A 45 -8.18 6.62 -24.79
C ALA A 45 -7.57 7.72 -23.92
N ILE A 46 -7.89 8.99 -24.20
CA ILE A 46 -7.43 10.14 -23.39
C ILE A 46 -7.99 10.05 -21.96
N GLY A 47 -9.28 9.72 -21.81
CA GLY A 47 -9.92 9.54 -20.52
C GLY A 47 -9.28 8.44 -19.71
N ILE A 48 -9.01 7.28 -20.31
CA ILE A 48 -8.31 6.16 -19.64
C ILE A 48 -6.90 6.58 -19.20
N THR A 49 -6.13 7.28 -20.05
CA THR A 49 -4.79 7.76 -19.73
C THR A 49 -4.81 8.78 -18.58
N ALA A 50 -5.72 9.75 -18.62
CA ALA A 50 -5.90 10.72 -17.54
C ALA A 50 -6.35 10.02 -16.23
N GLY A 51 -7.27 9.05 -16.35
CA GLY A 51 -7.71 8.23 -15.24
C GLY A 51 -6.59 7.42 -14.62
N PHE A 52 -5.66 6.90 -15.44
CA PHE A 52 -4.50 6.16 -14.93
C PHE A 52 -3.60 7.07 -14.07
N ALA A 53 -3.31 8.27 -14.53
CA ALA A 53 -2.52 9.24 -13.76
C ALA A 53 -3.24 9.65 -12.45
N LEU A 54 -4.54 9.97 -12.53
CA LEU A 54 -5.36 10.29 -11.37
C LEU A 54 -5.44 9.13 -10.36
N GLY A 55 -5.66 7.92 -10.86
CA GLY A 55 -5.75 6.72 -10.04
C GLY A 55 -4.44 6.36 -9.35
N PHE A 56 -3.30 6.63 -10.00
CA PHE A 56 -1.99 6.45 -9.37
C PHE A 56 -1.79 7.41 -8.20
N PHE A 57 -2.14 8.69 -8.38
CA PHE A 57 -2.06 9.68 -7.32
C PHE A 57 -3.06 9.38 -6.19
N TYR A 58 -4.29 8.98 -6.54
CA TYR A 58 -5.29 8.51 -5.59
C TYR A 58 -4.80 7.32 -4.77
N ALA A 59 -4.24 6.29 -5.41
CA ALA A 59 -3.74 5.09 -4.72
C ALA A 59 -2.64 5.41 -3.71
N ASN A 60 -1.73 6.34 -4.06
CA ASN A 60 -0.70 6.81 -3.15
C ASN A 60 -1.27 7.57 -1.94
N GLY A 61 -2.24 8.45 -2.16
CA GLY A 61 -2.94 9.15 -1.08
C GLY A 61 -3.77 8.21 -0.22
N PHE A 62 -4.44 7.25 -0.84
CA PHE A 62 -5.20 6.21 -0.15
C PHE A 62 -4.28 5.35 0.74
N GLU A 63 -3.13 4.89 0.22
CA GLU A 63 -2.13 4.17 1.01
C GLU A 63 -1.70 4.98 2.23
N TYR A 64 -1.35 6.26 2.05
CA TYR A 64 -0.97 7.16 3.12
C TYR A 64 -2.07 7.28 4.19
N CYS A 65 -3.31 7.54 3.76
CA CYS A 65 -4.45 7.70 4.67
C CYS A 65 -4.77 6.41 5.42
N LEU A 66 -4.80 5.28 4.71
CA LEU A 66 -5.03 3.97 5.31
C LEU A 66 -3.96 3.68 6.36
N HIS A 67 -2.69 3.81 6.01
CA HIS A 67 -1.58 3.51 6.89
C HIS A 67 -1.57 4.42 8.12
N ARG A 68 -1.67 5.75 7.91
CA ARG A 68 -1.63 6.73 8.99
C ARG A 68 -2.84 6.67 9.92
N PHE A 69 -4.05 6.63 9.36
CA PHE A 69 -5.26 6.85 10.13
C PHE A 69 -6.00 5.58 10.53
N LEU A 70 -5.77 4.46 9.84
CA LEU A 70 -6.39 3.19 10.17
C LEU A 70 -5.38 2.21 10.80
N LEU A 71 -4.22 2.02 10.19
CA LEU A 71 -3.23 1.04 10.67
C LEU A 71 -2.44 1.57 11.89
N HIS A 72 -2.28 2.89 12.02
CA HIS A 72 -1.67 3.55 13.19
C HIS A 72 -2.68 4.32 14.05
N SER A 73 -3.96 3.93 14.05
CA SER A 73 -5.03 4.59 14.82
C SER A 73 -4.90 4.48 16.34
N GLY A 74 -4.06 3.58 16.85
CA GLY A 74 -3.95 3.27 18.29
C GLY A 74 -5.00 2.27 18.80
N HIS A 75 -6.00 1.89 17.98
CA HIS A 75 -7.09 0.98 18.37
C HIS A 75 -7.70 0.23 17.19
N GLY A 76 -8.46 -0.82 17.49
CA GLY A 76 -9.19 -1.63 16.51
C GLY A 76 -8.36 -2.76 15.90
N ILE A 77 -9.04 -3.62 15.12
CA ILE A 77 -8.45 -4.85 14.59
C ILE A 77 -7.34 -4.58 13.56
N PHE A 78 -7.51 -3.56 12.72
CA PHE A 78 -6.51 -3.20 11.70
C PHE A 78 -5.20 -2.70 12.35
N TYR A 79 -5.32 -1.86 13.37
CA TYR A 79 -4.17 -1.43 14.17
C TYR A 79 -3.47 -2.62 14.82
N GLN A 80 -4.22 -3.49 15.51
CA GLN A 80 -3.62 -4.66 16.19
C GLN A 80 -2.88 -5.57 15.22
N GLN A 81 -3.47 -5.88 14.05
CA GLN A 81 -2.82 -6.71 13.04
C GLN A 81 -1.57 -6.05 12.46
N HIS A 82 -1.61 -4.73 12.25
CA HIS A 82 -0.47 -3.97 11.75
C HIS A 82 0.66 -3.91 12.79
N MET A 83 0.34 -3.76 14.07
CA MET A 83 1.35 -3.79 15.14
C MET A 83 2.02 -5.15 15.30
N VAL A 84 1.33 -6.26 14.97
CA VAL A 84 1.97 -7.57 14.87
C VAL A 84 3.07 -7.56 13.79
N HIS A 85 2.81 -6.94 12.64
CA HIS A 85 3.81 -6.76 11.59
C HIS A 85 5.03 -5.95 12.10
N HIS A 86 4.81 -4.84 12.83
CA HIS A 86 5.90 -4.04 13.42
C HIS A 86 6.73 -4.84 14.42
N THR A 87 6.09 -5.61 15.30
CA THR A 87 6.78 -6.31 16.39
C THR A 87 7.47 -7.60 15.96
N THR A 88 7.03 -8.23 14.84
CA THR A 88 7.59 -9.48 14.34
C THR A 88 8.72 -9.31 13.32
N LEU A 89 9.08 -8.08 12.96
CA LEU A 89 10.02 -7.77 11.87
C LEU A 89 11.33 -8.58 11.91
N HIS A 90 11.90 -8.78 13.08
CA HIS A 90 13.18 -9.50 13.27
C HIS A 90 13.01 -10.95 13.73
N THR A 91 11.80 -11.47 13.77
CA THR A 91 11.53 -12.85 14.19
C THR A 91 11.48 -13.80 12.98
N PRO A 92 11.60 -15.11 13.20
CA PRO A 92 11.39 -16.10 12.14
C PRO A 92 10.03 -16.00 11.45
N GLU A 93 9.01 -15.48 12.14
CA GLU A 93 7.64 -15.39 11.68
C GLU A 93 7.36 -14.13 10.81
N ALA A 94 8.30 -13.21 10.71
CA ALA A 94 8.13 -11.94 10.00
C ALA A 94 7.46 -12.12 8.62
N ALA A 95 7.88 -13.12 7.85
CA ALA A 95 7.36 -13.40 6.51
C ALA A 95 5.85 -13.67 6.47
N ARG A 96 5.23 -14.12 7.56
CA ARG A 96 3.78 -14.36 7.66
C ARG A 96 3.00 -13.04 7.69
N TYR A 97 3.55 -12.02 8.34
CA TYR A 97 2.85 -10.78 8.67
C TYR A 97 3.19 -9.58 7.78
N VAL A 98 4.14 -9.72 6.85
CA VAL A 98 4.54 -8.65 5.91
C VAL A 98 3.43 -8.31 4.90
N ASN A 99 2.61 -9.29 4.50
CA ASN A 99 1.60 -9.08 3.47
C ASN A 99 0.48 -8.15 3.96
N PHE A 100 -0.09 -7.35 3.05
CA PHE A 100 -1.20 -6.44 3.35
C PHE A 100 -2.38 -7.14 4.04
N SER A 101 -2.72 -8.34 3.60
CA SER A 101 -3.78 -9.14 4.18
C SER A 101 -3.31 -10.59 4.38
N SER A 102 -3.74 -11.23 5.44
CA SER A 102 -3.48 -12.65 5.71
C SER A 102 -4.21 -13.60 4.74
N ASN A 103 -5.20 -13.08 4.00
CA ASN A 103 -5.96 -13.84 3.01
C ASN A 103 -6.43 -12.94 1.85
N PRO A 104 -6.72 -13.51 0.65
CA PRO A 104 -7.08 -12.72 -0.53
C PRO A 104 -8.42 -11.98 -0.43
N TRP A 105 -9.31 -12.37 0.46
CA TRP A 105 -10.61 -11.70 0.63
C TRP A 105 -10.47 -10.29 1.20
N GLY A 106 -9.43 -10.03 2.00
CA GLY A 106 -9.10 -8.67 2.43
C GLY A 106 -8.74 -7.76 1.25
N VAL A 107 -8.05 -8.30 0.25
CA VAL A 107 -7.72 -7.57 -0.99
C VAL A 107 -8.98 -7.34 -1.83
N VAL A 108 -9.83 -8.36 -2.00
CA VAL A 108 -11.11 -8.21 -2.70
C VAL A 108 -11.97 -7.14 -2.04
N ALA A 109 -12.09 -7.15 -0.71
CA ALA A 109 -12.84 -6.16 0.05
C ALA A 109 -12.25 -4.74 -0.13
N LEU A 110 -10.92 -4.60 -0.16
CA LEU A 110 -10.24 -3.35 -0.45
C LEU A 110 -10.65 -2.80 -1.83
N PHE A 111 -10.64 -3.64 -2.86
CA PHE A 111 -11.02 -3.25 -4.22
C PHE A 111 -12.50 -2.88 -4.31
N ILE A 112 -13.41 -3.64 -3.68
CA ILE A 112 -14.84 -3.33 -3.63
C ILE A 112 -15.08 -1.97 -2.94
N ALA A 113 -14.48 -1.75 -1.77
CA ALA A 113 -14.65 -0.51 -1.02
C ALA A 113 -14.20 0.71 -1.83
N ASN A 114 -13.09 0.59 -2.58
CA ASN A 114 -12.60 1.66 -3.45
C ASN A 114 -13.41 1.77 -4.77
N ALA A 115 -14.00 0.70 -5.27
CA ALA A 115 -14.78 0.71 -6.50
C ALA A 115 -16.10 1.47 -6.36
N ILE A 116 -16.78 1.33 -5.23
CA ILE A 116 -18.12 1.92 -5.01
C ILE A 116 -18.16 3.41 -5.35
N PRO A 117 -17.33 4.30 -4.75
CA PRO A 117 -17.39 5.73 -5.03
C PRO A 117 -17.07 6.05 -6.51
N PHE A 118 -16.09 5.37 -7.11
CA PHE A 118 -15.73 5.63 -8.51
C PHE A 118 -16.80 5.16 -9.49
N LEU A 119 -17.43 4.01 -9.27
CA LEU A 119 -18.53 3.54 -10.11
C LEU A 119 -19.78 4.41 -9.95
N LEU A 120 -20.06 4.92 -8.75
CA LEU A 120 -21.14 5.90 -8.54
C LEU A 120 -20.86 7.20 -9.28
N LEU A 121 -19.65 7.75 -9.18
CA LEU A 121 -19.24 8.94 -9.92
C LEU A 121 -19.33 8.72 -11.44
N GLN A 122 -18.91 7.55 -11.92
CA GLN A 122 -19.01 7.19 -13.33
C GLN A 122 -20.47 7.12 -13.77
N TRP A 123 -21.35 6.54 -12.97
CA TRP A 123 -22.78 6.44 -13.29
C TRP A 123 -23.46 7.80 -13.32
N ILE A 124 -23.18 8.67 -12.34
CA ILE A 124 -23.78 10.02 -12.23
C ILE A 124 -23.26 10.95 -13.33
N PHE A 125 -21.94 11.05 -13.48
CA PHE A 125 -21.29 12.04 -14.35
C PHE A 125 -20.90 11.51 -15.72
N LYS A 126 -21.22 10.23 -16.03
CA LYS A 126 -20.82 9.59 -17.30
C LYS A 126 -19.33 9.76 -17.60
N SER A 127 -18.51 9.70 -16.55
CA SER A 127 -17.08 9.94 -16.66
C SER A 127 -16.37 8.85 -17.50
N VAL A 128 -15.35 9.26 -18.27
CA VAL A 128 -14.64 8.40 -19.23
C VAL A 128 -13.28 7.88 -18.72
N TRP A 129 -12.94 8.17 -17.47
CA TRP A 129 -11.60 7.95 -16.91
C TRP A 129 -11.51 6.79 -15.90
N THR A 130 -12.62 6.19 -15.47
CA THR A 130 -12.68 5.25 -14.34
C THR A 130 -11.92 3.95 -14.63
N ALA A 131 -11.92 3.47 -15.88
CA ALA A 131 -11.13 2.29 -16.26
C ALA A 131 -9.62 2.49 -15.99
N GLY A 132 -9.10 3.68 -16.28
CA GLY A 132 -7.72 4.04 -15.98
C GLY A 132 -7.42 4.07 -14.48
N VAL A 133 -8.36 4.59 -13.68
CA VAL A 133 -8.24 4.59 -12.21
C VAL A 133 -8.10 3.18 -11.67
N PHE A 134 -8.96 2.25 -12.09
CA PHE A 134 -8.88 0.87 -11.59
C PHE A 134 -7.63 0.14 -12.08
N ALA A 135 -7.21 0.36 -13.33
CA ALA A 135 -5.97 -0.21 -13.84
C ALA A 135 -4.76 0.26 -13.03
N SER A 136 -4.65 1.56 -12.77
CA SER A 136 -3.53 2.10 -12.01
C SER A 136 -3.59 1.73 -10.52
N PHE A 137 -4.77 1.65 -9.90
CA PHE A 137 -4.93 1.19 -8.52
C PHE A 137 -4.46 -0.25 -8.35
N ALA A 138 -4.82 -1.14 -9.31
CA ALA A 138 -4.36 -2.52 -9.29
C ALA A 138 -2.83 -2.63 -9.45
N LEU A 139 -2.25 -1.91 -10.40
CA LEU A 139 -0.79 -1.88 -10.61
C LEU A 139 -0.06 -1.28 -9.40
N TYR A 140 -0.63 -0.23 -8.80
CA TYR A 140 -0.08 0.36 -7.58
C TYR A 140 -0.07 -0.64 -6.42
N TYR A 141 -1.17 -1.35 -6.19
CA TYR A 141 -1.25 -2.39 -5.17
C TYR A 141 -0.22 -3.49 -5.38
N ILE A 142 -0.06 -3.96 -6.63
CA ILE A 142 0.94 -4.99 -6.97
C ILE A 142 2.36 -4.48 -6.66
N ALA A 143 2.68 -3.24 -7.05
CA ALA A 143 3.98 -2.64 -6.76
C ALA A 143 4.20 -2.45 -5.26
N PHE A 144 3.19 -1.95 -4.54
CA PHE A 144 3.20 -1.82 -3.09
C PHE A 144 3.51 -3.15 -2.39
N GLU A 145 2.74 -4.21 -2.67
CA GLU A 145 2.90 -5.53 -2.05
C GLU A 145 4.29 -6.13 -2.33
N GLU A 146 4.79 -5.96 -3.57
CA GLU A 146 6.10 -6.46 -3.98
C GLU A 146 7.24 -5.69 -3.31
N ILE A 147 7.16 -4.37 -3.26
CA ILE A 147 8.19 -3.53 -2.64
C ILE A 147 8.19 -3.75 -1.13
N HIS A 148 7.02 -3.79 -0.50
CA HIS A 148 6.87 -4.07 0.92
C HIS A 148 7.51 -5.41 1.30
N TRP A 149 7.16 -6.49 0.57
CA TRP A 149 7.77 -7.79 0.76
C TRP A 149 9.30 -7.74 0.66
N ARG A 150 9.83 -7.13 -0.40
CA ARG A 150 11.29 -7.08 -0.62
C ARG A 150 12.02 -6.18 0.37
N SER A 151 11.37 -5.17 0.89
CA SER A 151 11.92 -4.31 1.93
C SER A 151 12.21 -5.10 3.21
N HIS A 152 11.33 -6.04 3.56
CA HIS A 152 11.44 -6.84 4.79
C HIS A 152 12.16 -8.17 4.59
N MET A 153 11.88 -8.88 3.50
CA MET A 153 12.38 -10.24 3.25
C MET A 153 13.63 -10.28 2.39
N GLY A 154 14.08 -9.11 1.93
CA GLY A 154 15.21 -9.01 0.99
C GLY A 154 14.82 -9.37 -0.44
N GLY A 155 15.78 -9.20 -1.33
CA GLY A 155 15.65 -9.43 -2.76
C GLY A 155 16.07 -8.22 -3.58
N TRP A 156 16.12 -8.40 -4.90
CA TRP A 156 16.51 -7.32 -5.80
C TRP A 156 15.41 -6.26 -5.88
N LEU A 157 15.81 -5.00 -5.71
CA LEU A 157 14.98 -3.81 -5.96
C LEU A 157 15.69 -2.90 -6.96
N PRO A 158 14.97 -2.32 -7.93
CA PRO A 158 15.51 -1.29 -8.80
C PRO A 158 16.13 -0.16 -7.98
N THR A 159 17.20 0.46 -8.47
CA THR A 159 17.92 1.51 -7.74
C THR A 159 17.04 2.69 -7.35
N TRP A 160 16.08 3.06 -8.23
CA TRP A 160 15.13 4.15 -8.00
C TRP A 160 14.06 3.82 -6.94
N VAL A 161 13.82 2.53 -6.62
CA VAL A 161 12.87 2.08 -5.57
C VAL A 161 13.55 1.96 -4.19
N ARG A 162 14.86 1.76 -4.14
CA ARG A 162 15.60 1.59 -2.87
C ARG A 162 15.40 2.72 -1.86
N PRO A 163 15.28 4.00 -2.27
CA PRO A 163 14.94 5.07 -1.32
C PRO A 163 13.58 4.87 -0.65
N ALA A 164 12.56 4.38 -1.38
CA ALA A 164 11.24 4.09 -0.82
C ALA A 164 11.31 2.94 0.19
N ALA A 165 12.01 1.84 -0.14
CA ALA A 165 12.23 0.74 0.81
C ALA A 165 12.92 1.22 2.09
N ARG A 166 13.95 2.07 1.98
CA ARG A 166 14.62 2.69 3.13
C ARG A 166 13.69 3.58 3.93
N HIS A 167 12.85 4.36 3.25
CA HIS A 167 11.85 5.23 3.88
C HIS A 167 10.88 4.43 4.75
N HIS A 168 10.39 3.30 4.23
CA HIS A 168 9.51 2.38 4.95
C HIS A 168 10.21 1.68 6.13
N LEU A 169 11.44 1.18 5.96
CA LEU A 169 12.19 0.57 7.07
C LEU A 169 12.50 1.58 8.20
N MET A 170 12.70 2.86 7.87
CA MET A 170 12.83 3.90 8.89
C MET A 170 11.50 4.20 9.62
N HIS A 171 10.35 3.96 8.97
CA HIS A 171 9.05 3.99 9.65
C HIS A 171 8.98 2.94 10.75
N HIS A 172 9.39 1.69 10.47
CA HIS A 172 9.46 0.63 11.47
C HIS A 172 10.42 0.94 12.63
N ALA A 173 11.53 1.62 12.35
CA ALA A 173 12.53 1.95 13.37
C ALA A 173 12.11 3.09 14.29
N GLN A 174 11.26 4.02 13.83
CA GLN A 174 10.91 5.25 14.55
C GLN A 174 9.44 5.31 14.96
N ASP A 175 8.60 4.42 14.42
CA ASP A 175 7.15 4.29 14.65
C ASP A 175 6.36 5.61 14.44
N THR A 176 6.95 6.58 13.73
CA THR A 176 6.36 7.89 13.48
C THR A 176 6.60 8.37 12.05
N GLY A 177 5.53 8.83 11.39
CA GLY A 177 5.62 9.33 10.01
C GLY A 177 6.04 8.28 8.99
N ARG A 178 6.30 8.68 7.74
CA ARG A 178 6.74 7.80 6.64
C ARG A 178 5.74 6.69 6.32
N PHE A 179 4.48 7.07 6.12
CA PHE A 179 3.38 6.13 5.94
C PHE A 179 3.26 5.55 4.53
N ASN A 180 3.88 6.17 3.49
CA ASN A 180 3.93 5.55 2.18
C ASN A 180 5.06 4.50 2.10
N VAL A 181 4.74 3.32 1.56
CA VAL A 181 5.67 2.21 1.33
C VAL A 181 6.29 2.28 -0.06
N PHE A 182 5.45 2.55 -1.09
CA PHE A 182 5.92 2.55 -2.48
C PHE A 182 6.60 3.86 -2.85
N LEU A 183 5.89 4.97 -2.88
CA LEU A 183 6.43 6.29 -3.19
C LEU A 183 6.00 7.29 -2.12
N PRO A 184 6.90 8.04 -1.48
CA PRO A 184 6.59 8.89 -0.35
C PRO A 184 5.99 10.25 -0.76
N ILE A 185 5.09 10.28 -1.77
CA ILE A 185 4.53 11.52 -2.31
C ILE A 185 3.69 12.23 -1.26
N PHE A 186 2.73 11.53 -0.64
CA PHE A 186 1.87 12.14 0.38
C PHE A 186 2.62 12.39 1.70
N ASP A 187 3.63 11.61 2.03
CA ASP A 187 4.52 11.93 3.15
C ASP A 187 5.26 13.26 2.93
N TRP A 188 5.69 13.56 1.69
CA TRP A 188 6.32 14.85 1.37
C TRP A 188 5.32 15.99 1.33
N LEU A 189 4.17 15.79 0.68
CA LEU A 189 3.12 16.79 0.60
C LEU A 189 2.65 17.21 2.00
N THR A 190 2.40 16.25 2.88
CA THR A 190 1.91 16.56 4.22
C THR A 190 2.94 17.26 5.10
N ARG A 191 4.25 17.03 4.87
CA ARG A 191 5.33 17.77 5.55
C ARG A 191 5.37 19.25 5.17
N LEU A 192 4.99 19.60 3.94
CA LEU A 192 4.92 21.01 3.52
C LEU A 192 3.87 21.81 4.28
N PHE A 193 2.85 21.13 4.82
CA PHE A 193 1.76 21.74 5.61
C PHE A 193 1.92 21.59 7.13
N GLN A 194 2.98 20.91 7.59
CA GLN A 194 3.29 20.83 9.02
C GLN A 194 4.04 22.10 9.45
N PRO A 195 3.63 22.77 10.54
CA PRO A 195 4.42 23.86 11.11
C PRO A 195 5.82 23.32 11.41
N GLN A 196 6.84 23.96 10.88
CA GLN A 196 8.22 23.63 11.28
C GLN A 196 8.31 23.84 12.80
N ALA A 197 8.59 22.75 13.53
CA ALA A 197 8.93 22.87 14.95
C ALA A 197 10.10 23.86 15.03
N ARG A 198 9.87 25.03 15.65
CA ARG A 198 10.95 25.97 15.94
C ARG A 198 12.00 25.19 16.72
N THR A 199 13.14 24.95 16.11
CA THR A 199 14.28 24.41 16.83
C THR A 199 14.66 25.45 17.89
N SER A 200 14.37 25.11 19.14
CA SER A 200 14.75 25.90 20.34
C SER A 200 16.26 25.87 20.59
N ALA A 201 17.05 25.96 19.53
CA ALA A 201 18.52 26.03 19.57
C ALA A 201 19.05 27.45 19.77
N GLY A 202 18.18 28.42 20.16
CA GLY A 202 18.55 29.83 20.31
C GLY A 202 18.64 30.34 21.75
N GLU A 203 18.24 29.56 22.77
CA GLU A 203 18.18 30.08 24.14
C GLU A 203 19.31 29.64 25.10
N ALA A 204 20.31 28.91 24.61
CA ALA A 204 21.42 28.47 25.45
C ALA A 204 22.72 29.31 25.28
N ARG A 205 22.61 30.57 24.79
CA ARG A 205 23.73 31.52 24.77
C ARG A 205 23.22 32.93 25.16
N ARG A 206 22.92 33.14 26.41
CA ARG A 206 23.00 34.41 27.09
C ARG A 206 23.33 34.20 28.58
#